data_ec3c6140db45a30a96ff54af4cb948c6
#
_entry.id   ec3c6140db45a30a96ff54af4cb948c6
#
_cell.length_a   1.000
_cell.length_b   1.000
_cell.length_c   1.000
_cell.angle_alpha   90.00
_cell.angle_beta   90.00
_cell.angle_gamma   90.00
#
_symmetry.space_group_name_H-M   'P 1'
#
loop_
_entity.id
_entity.type
_entity.pdbx_description
1 polymer ?
#
loop_
_entity_poly.entity_id
_entity_poly.type
_entity_poly.pdbx_seq_one_letter_code
_entity_poly.pdbx_strand_id
1 'polypeptide(L)'
;EIGCGSGNFTVKNAEKFPDRNFIGLELRLKRLVLGAQKSEKRDLKNIVFLRKRGEKILEFLSENEISGIYINFPDPWEGEESKRLISAELFEKLDKCLKSGGKFFFKTDHLDYYKYVLEISKQLDNYKLLFNTEDLYSTEKINDNIQTEFEQMFLSKHKMNIKYIEFEKK
;
A
#
# COMPACT_ATOMS: atom_id res chain seq x y z
N GLU A 1 3.59 -1.63 4.29
CA GLU A 1 3.19 -0.49 3.45
C GLU A 1 4.39 0.07 2.71
N ILE A 2 4.31 0.22 1.40
CA ILE A 2 5.35 0.86 0.58
C ILE A 2 4.97 2.33 0.41
N GLY A 3 5.85 3.25 0.84
CA GLY A 3 5.57 4.69 0.87
C GLY A 3 4.70 5.10 2.06
N CYS A 4 4.99 4.60 3.26
CA CYS A 4 4.15 4.79 4.45
C CYS A 4 4.07 6.25 4.95
N GLY A 5 4.85 7.16 4.39
CA GLY A 5 4.88 8.56 4.80
C GLY A 5 5.19 8.72 6.29
N SER A 6 4.32 9.42 7.03
CA SER A 6 4.42 9.60 8.48
C SER A 6 3.91 8.40 9.30
N GLY A 7 3.62 7.27 8.66
CA GLY A 7 3.28 6.00 9.27
C GLY A 7 1.86 5.88 9.84
N ASN A 8 0.97 6.84 9.62
CA ASN A 8 -0.38 6.81 10.24
C ASN A 8 -1.18 5.57 9.87
N PHE A 9 -1.18 5.17 8.60
CA PHE A 9 -1.88 3.98 8.14
C PHE A 9 -1.27 2.71 8.74
N THR A 10 0.06 2.58 8.69
CA THR A 10 0.79 1.43 9.24
C THR A 10 0.55 1.30 10.75
N VAL A 11 0.62 2.41 11.51
CA VAL A 11 0.37 2.46 12.96
C VAL A 11 -1.06 2.02 13.28
N LYS A 12 -2.06 2.56 12.59
CA LYS A 12 -3.47 2.18 12.80
C LYS A 12 -3.72 0.69 12.50
N ASN A 13 -3.03 0.14 11.49
CA ASN A 13 -3.10 -1.30 11.22
C ASN A 13 -2.47 -2.11 12.35
N ALA A 14 -1.32 -1.70 12.86
CA ALA A 14 -0.65 -2.38 13.96
C ALA A 14 -1.48 -2.36 15.26
N GLU A 15 -2.18 -1.25 15.53
CA GLU A 15 -3.14 -1.16 16.66
C GLU A 15 -4.34 -2.09 16.46
N LYS A 16 -4.92 -2.10 15.25
CA LYS A 16 -6.13 -2.87 14.92
C LYS A 16 -5.87 -4.39 14.91
N PHE A 17 -4.64 -4.80 14.56
CA PHE A 17 -4.28 -6.20 14.39
C PHE A 17 -3.02 -6.56 15.19
N PRO A 18 -3.11 -6.68 16.52
CA PRO A 18 -1.97 -6.91 17.41
C PRO A 18 -1.24 -8.24 17.15
N ASP A 19 -1.91 -9.22 16.58
CA ASP A 19 -1.35 -10.54 16.24
C ASP A 19 -0.61 -10.56 14.89
N ARG A 20 -0.49 -9.42 14.21
CA ARG A 20 0.21 -9.28 12.93
C ARG A 20 1.37 -8.29 13.07
N ASN A 21 2.46 -8.56 12.34
CA ASN A 21 3.58 -7.64 12.24
C ASN A 21 3.45 -6.74 11.03
N PHE A 22 3.88 -5.49 11.16
CA PHE A 22 3.81 -4.47 10.12
C PHE A 22 5.16 -3.85 9.82
N ILE A 23 5.39 -3.58 8.53
CA ILE A 23 6.59 -2.90 8.03
C ILE A 23 6.15 -1.66 7.25
N GLY A 24 6.62 -0.50 7.66
CA GLY A 24 6.47 0.75 6.92
C GLY A 24 7.75 1.11 6.17
N LEU A 25 7.69 1.26 4.84
CA LEU A 25 8.81 1.70 4.01
C LEU A 25 8.63 3.16 3.62
N GLU A 26 9.64 4.00 3.87
CA GLU A 26 9.63 5.42 3.48
C GLU A 26 11.08 5.90 3.25
N LEU A 27 11.28 6.74 2.25
CA LEU A 27 12.61 7.28 1.90
C LEU A 27 12.97 8.54 2.68
N ARG A 28 11.95 9.34 3.02
CA ARG A 28 12.13 10.62 3.72
C ARG A 28 12.31 10.38 5.21
N LEU A 29 13.54 10.46 5.68
CA LEU A 29 13.91 10.18 7.08
C LEU A 29 13.01 10.92 8.09
N LYS A 30 12.72 12.20 7.86
CA LYS A 30 11.84 12.99 8.76
C LYS A 30 10.45 12.37 8.91
N ARG A 31 9.87 11.84 7.84
CA ARG A 31 8.56 11.15 7.87
C ARG A 31 8.65 9.82 8.60
N LEU A 32 9.71 9.06 8.32
CA LEU A 32 9.95 7.77 8.96
C LEU A 32 10.07 7.90 10.48
N VAL A 33 10.81 8.92 10.95
CA VAL A 33 10.96 9.24 12.38
C VAL A 33 9.60 9.54 13.02
N LEU A 34 8.73 10.29 12.36
CA LEU A 34 7.36 10.55 12.85
C LEU A 34 6.56 9.26 13.01
N GLY A 35 6.69 8.31 12.08
CA GLY A 35 6.06 6.99 12.19
C GLY A 35 6.57 6.22 13.41
N ALA A 36 7.89 6.16 13.61
CA ALA A 36 8.51 5.51 14.75
C ALA A 36 8.07 6.13 16.09
N GLN A 37 8.07 7.45 16.20
CA GLN A 37 7.59 8.17 17.40
C GLN A 37 6.10 7.88 17.70
N LYS A 38 5.25 7.78 16.67
CA LYS A 38 3.84 7.44 16.85
C LYS A 38 3.66 6.02 17.38
N SER A 39 4.44 5.05 16.89
CA SER A 39 4.40 3.67 17.36
C SER A 39 4.92 3.52 18.79
N GLU A 40 6.02 4.20 19.11
CA GLU A 40 6.59 4.25 20.46
C GLU A 40 5.59 4.85 21.47
N LYS A 41 4.99 6.00 21.14
CA LYS A 41 3.98 6.65 21.99
C LYS A 41 2.75 5.79 22.28
N ARG A 42 2.45 4.80 21.44
CA ARG A 42 1.35 3.83 21.58
C ARG A 42 1.81 2.47 22.11
N ASP A 43 3.09 2.36 22.46
CA ASP A 43 3.73 1.12 22.93
C ASP A 43 3.56 -0.08 21.98
N LEU A 44 3.50 0.17 20.66
CA LEU A 44 3.36 -0.90 19.66
C LEU A 44 4.66 -1.66 19.50
N LYS A 45 4.59 -3.00 19.60
CA LYS A 45 5.75 -3.91 19.47
C LYS A 45 5.76 -4.68 18.14
N ASN A 46 4.67 -4.59 17.39
CA ASN A 46 4.41 -5.33 16.16
C ASN A 46 4.60 -4.48 14.88
N ILE A 47 5.44 -3.46 14.94
CA ILE A 47 5.70 -2.55 13.82
C ILE A 47 7.16 -2.14 13.74
N VAL A 48 7.70 -2.08 12.52
CA VAL A 48 9.00 -1.51 12.22
C VAL A 48 8.92 -0.53 11.05
N PHE A 49 9.81 0.46 11.05
CA PHE A 49 9.95 1.41 9.96
C PHE A 49 11.34 1.31 9.35
N LEU A 50 11.41 1.14 8.02
CA LEU A 50 12.65 0.95 7.29
C LEU A 50 12.83 2.04 6.23
N ARG A 51 14.02 2.65 6.19
CA ARG A 51 14.39 3.58 5.12
C ARG A 51 14.87 2.80 3.90
N LYS A 52 13.93 2.26 3.14
CA LYS A 52 14.18 1.42 1.97
C LYS A 52 13.23 1.77 0.82
N ARG A 53 13.69 1.53 -0.41
CA ARG A 53 12.86 1.61 -1.62
C ARG A 53 12.01 0.34 -1.74
N GLY A 54 10.75 0.48 -2.17
CA GLY A 54 9.87 -0.66 -2.41
C GLY A 54 10.38 -1.58 -3.51
N GLU A 55 11.04 -1.02 -4.54
CA GLU A 55 11.62 -1.77 -5.66
C GLU A 55 12.78 -2.68 -5.23
N LYS A 56 13.32 -2.43 -4.02
CA LYS A 56 14.40 -3.21 -3.40
C LYS A 56 13.92 -4.16 -2.31
N ILE A 57 12.64 -4.52 -2.34
CA ILE A 57 12.00 -5.31 -1.29
C ILE A 57 12.68 -6.67 -1.06
N LEU A 58 13.23 -7.28 -2.10
CA LEU A 58 13.95 -8.56 -2.02
C LEU A 58 15.35 -8.46 -1.37
N GLU A 59 15.85 -7.25 -1.09
CA GLU A 59 17.11 -7.08 -0.34
C GLU A 59 16.94 -7.35 1.17
N PHE A 60 15.70 -7.37 1.68
CA PHE A 60 15.44 -7.46 3.12
C PHE A 60 14.21 -8.30 3.50
N LEU A 61 13.51 -8.87 2.53
CA LEU A 61 12.43 -9.84 2.73
C LEU A 61 12.76 -11.15 2.02
N SER A 62 12.42 -12.25 2.68
CA SER A 62 12.54 -13.60 2.16
C SER A 62 11.35 -13.99 1.27
N GLU A 63 11.47 -15.12 0.57
CA GLU A 63 10.38 -15.69 -0.18
C GLU A 63 9.21 -16.09 0.74
N ASN A 64 7.99 -15.80 0.28
CA ASN A 64 6.76 -16.12 0.98
C ASN A 64 6.70 -15.61 2.44
N GLU A 65 7.32 -14.49 2.74
CA GLU A 65 7.36 -13.92 4.09
C GLU A 65 6.15 -13.02 4.39
N ILE A 66 5.63 -12.32 3.37
CA ILE A 66 4.60 -11.28 3.51
C ILE A 66 3.21 -11.85 3.21
N SER A 67 2.23 -11.52 4.04
CA SER A 67 0.81 -11.88 3.84
C SER A 67 -0.05 -10.76 3.25
N GLY A 68 0.46 -9.52 3.24
CA GLY A 68 -0.26 -8.37 2.67
C GLY A 68 0.67 -7.21 2.35
N ILE A 69 0.42 -6.55 1.23
CA ILE A 69 1.18 -5.40 0.75
C ILE A 69 0.21 -4.27 0.47
N TYR A 70 0.50 -3.08 1.00
CA TYR A 70 -0.28 -1.87 0.78
C TYR A 70 0.56 -0.84 0.05
N ILE A 71 -0.01 -0.26 -1.03
CA ILE A 71 0.52 0.92 -1.72
C ILE A 71 -0.59 1.95 -1.78
N ASN A 72 -0.46 3.01 -0.98
CA ASN A 72 -1.45 4.04 -0.84
C ASN A 72 -0.94 5.35 -1.44
N PHE A 73 -1.65 5.89 -2.42
CA PHE A 73 -1.41 7.19 -3.05
C PHE A 73 0.04 7.40 -3.50
N PRO A 74 0.61 6.46 -4.28
CA PRO A 74 1.92 6.68 -4.88
C PRO A 74 1.84 7.81 -5.91
N ASP A 75 2.97 8.50 -6.14
CA ASP A 75 3.05 9.58 -7.11
C ASP A 75 2.60 9.10 -8.51
N PRO A 76 1.65 9.78 -9.18
CA PRO A 76 1.08 9.31 -10.45
C PRO A 76 2.00 9.55 -11.66
N TRP A 77 3.02 10.42 -11.52
CA TRP A 77 3.98 10.75 -12.57
C TRP A 77 3.33 11.07 -13.91
N GLU A 78 2.40 12.01 -13.93
CA GLU A 78 1.74 12.47 -15.16
C GLU A 78 2.76 12.94 -16.20
N GLY A 79 2.70 12.38 -17.42
CA GLY A 79 3.66 12.62 -18.48
C GLY A 79 5.01 11.91 -18.31
N GLU A 80 5.22 11.19 -17.23
CA GLU A 80 6.42 10.40 -16.93
C GLU A 80 6.07 9.04 -16.34
N GLU A 81 5.07 8.36 -16.89
CA GLU A 81 4.44 7.14 -16.37
C GLU A 81 5.43 5.99 -16.14
N SER A 82 6.56 5.98 -16.86
CA SER A 82 7.65 5.02 -16.64
C SER A 82 8.30 5.12 -15.26
N LYS A 83 8.07 6.23 -14.53
CA LYS A 83 8.55 6.43 -13.14
C LYS A 83 7.57 5.91 -12.09
N ARG A 84 6.39 5.45 -12.48
CA ARG A 84 5.39 4.90 -11.55
C ARG A 84 5.96 3.74 -10.76
N LEU A 85 5.69 3.76 -9.46
CA LEU A 85 6.15 2.70 -8.56
C LEU A 85 5.59 1.33 -8.96
N ILE A 86 4.28 1.26 -9.25
CA ILE A 86 3.63 0.01 -9.63
C ILE A 86 3.91 -0.25 -11.12
N SER A 87 4.61 -1.35 -11.38
CA SER A 87 4.99 -1.82 -12.70
C SER A 87 4.95 -3.35 -12.72
N ALA A 88 5.01 -3.98 -13.89
CA ALA A 88 5.13 -5.43 -14.01
C ALA A 88 6.36 -5.96 -13.24
N GLU A 89 7.51 -5.25 -13.33
CA GLU A 89 8.73 -5.60 -12.60
C GLU A 89 8.54 -5.58 -11.08
N LEU A 90 7.78 -4.59 -10.55
CA LEU A 90 7.47 -4.58 -9.13
C LEU A 90 6.62 -5.80 -8.75
N PHE A 91 5.59 -6.14 -9.52
CA PHE A 91 4.75 -7.31 -9.26
C PHE A 91 5.56 -8.60 -9.25
N GLU A 92 6.53 -8.78 -10.16
CA GLU A 92 7.44 -9.95 -10.14
C GLU A 92 8.24 -10.05 -8.84
N LYS A 93 8.68 -8.92 -8.29
CA LYS A 93 9.38 -8.88 -6.99
C LYS A 93 8.44 -9.17 -5.82
N LEU A 94 7.25 -8.56 -5.85
CA LEU A 94 6.23 -8.78 -4.82
C LEU A 94 5.75 -10.23 -4.81
N ASP A 95 5.65 -10.86 -5.98
CA ASP A 95 5.28 -12.27 -6.12
C ASP A 95 6.22 -13.19 -5.35
N LYS A 96 7.53 -12.92 -5.35
CA LYS A 96 8.50 -13.72 -4.61
C LYS A 96 8.32 -13.63 -3.10
N CYS A 97 8.08 -12.45 -2.55
CA CYS A 97 7.96 -12.26 -1.11
C CYS A 97 6.54 -12.44 -0.56
N LEU A 98 5.50 -12.33 -1.40
CA LEU A 98 4.11 -12.51 -0.99
C LEU A 98 3.76 -14.00 -0.93
N LYS A 99 3.12 -14.44 0.15
CA LYS A 99 2.60 -15.81 0.31
C LYS A 99 1.50 -16.11 -0.70
N SER A 100 1.29 -17.39 -1.03
CA SER A 100 0.04 -17.83 -1.67
C SER A 100 -1.16 -17.46 -0.78
N GLY A 101 -2.23 -16.94 -1.36
CA GLY A 101 -3.36 -16.31 -0.63
C GLY A 101 -3.05 -14.94 -0.04
N GLY A 102 -1.82 -14.46 -0.17
CA GLY A 102 -1.45 -13.11 0.26
C GLY A 102 -2.06 -12.03 -0.63
N LYS A 103 -2.30 -10.86 -0.07
CA LYS A 103 -3.07 -9.81 -0.73
C LYS A 103 -2.23 -8.58 -1.05
N PHE A 104 -2.55 -7.97 -2.18
CA PHE A 104 -2.04 -6.67 -2.59
C PHE A 104 -3.17 -5.65 -2.63
N PHE A 105 -2.96 -4.50 -2.01
CA PHE A 105 -3.94 -3.43 -1.89
C PHE A 105 -3.39 -2.14 -2.48
N PHE A 106 -4.17 -1.50 -3.31
CA PHE A 106 -3.82 -0.23 -3.95
C PHE A 106 -4.93 0.80 -3.78
N LYS A 107 -4.56 2.00 -3.34
CA LYS A 107 -5.42 3.18 -3.33
C LYS A 107 -4.79 4.32 -4.10
N THR A 108 -5.62 5.06 -4.82
CA THR A 108 -5.22 6.28 -5.52
C THR A 108 -6.41 7.20 -5.74
N ASP A 109 -6.16 8.50 -5.83
CA ASP A 109 -7.09 9.51 -6.33
C ASP A 109 -7.02 9.67 -7.85
N HIS A 110 -6.00 9.09 -8.49
CA HIS A 110 -5.68 9.28 -9.91
C HIS A 110 -6.29 8.19 -10.79
N LEU A 111 -7.22 8.57 -11.69
CA LEU A 111 -7.98 7.61 -12.51
C LEU A 111 -7.09 6.84 -13.50
N ASP A 112 -6.16 7.52 -14.17
CA ASP A 112 -5.31 6.85 -15.16
C ASP A 112 -4.32 5.88 -14.51
N TYR A 113 -3.84 6.19 -13.29
CA TYR A 113 -3.00 5.24 -12.56
C TYR A 113 -3.80 3.99 -12.12
N TYR A 114 -5.04 4.18 -11.68
CA TYR A 114 -5.94 3.08 -11.38
C TYR A 114 -6.17 2.18 -12.59
N LYS A 115 -6.50 2.75 -13.75
CA LYS A 115 -6.70 2.00 -15.01
C LYS A 115 -5.42 1.29 -15.45
N TYR A 116 -4.26 1.95 -15.32
CA TYR A 116 -2.95 1.38 -15.63
C TYR A 116 -2.65 0.13 -14.77
N VAL A 117 -2.93 0.18 -13.46
CA VAL A 117 -2.72 -0.99 -12.57
C VAL A 117 -3.66 -2.14 -12.93
N LEU A 118 -4.91 -1.86 -13.27
CA LEU A 118 -5.84 -2.89 -13.77
C LEU A 118 -5.37 -3.51 -15.09
N GLU A 119 -4.78 -2.72 -15.99
CA GLU A 119 -4.30 -3.23 -17.27
C GLU A 119 -3.07 -4.15 -17.08
N ILE A 120 -2.11 -3.73 -16.25
CA ILE A 120 -0.97 -4.60 -15.89
C ILE A 120 -1.48 -5.91 -15.29
N SER A 121 -2.45 -5.86 -14.40
CA SER A 121 -2.94 -7.04 -13.69
C SER A 121 -3.52 -8.13 -14.61
N LYS A 122 -4.00 -7.76 -15.79
CA LYS A 122 -4.49 -8.74 -16.79
C LYS A 122 -3.37 -9.64 -17.34
N GLN A 123 -2.12 -9.22 -17.22
CA GLN A 123 -0.94 -9.95 -17.67
C GLN A 123 -0.29 -10.77 -16.54
N LEU A 124 -0.86 -10.71 -15.33
CA LEU A 124 -0.30 -11.37 -14.15
C LEU A 124 -1.07 -12.66 -13.85
N ASP A 125 -0.63 -13.77 -14.42
CA ASP A 125 -1.27 -15.07 -14.24
C ASP A 125 -1.34 -15.54 -12.77
N ASN A 126 -0.39 -15.08 -11.94
CA ASN A 126 -0.29 -15.45 -10.53
C ASN A 126 -1.22 -14.67 -9.60
N TYR A 127 -1.97 -13.69 -10.13
CA TYR A 127 -2.87 -12.87 -9.31
C TYR A 127 -4.32 -13.01 -9.75
N LYS A 128 -5.21 -12.93 -8.77
CA LYS A 128 -6.65 -12.86 -8.96
C LYS A 128 -7.14 -11.51 -8.48
N LEU A 129 -7.85 -10.78 -9.34
CA LEU A 129 -8.56 -9.57 -8.93
C LEU A 129 -9.73 -9.97 -8.02
N LEU A 130 -9.70 -9.54 -6.75
CA LEU A 130 -10.78 -9.80 -5.79
C LEU A 130 -11.83 -8.70 -5.81
N PHE A 131 -11.37 -7.46 -5.87
CA PHE A 131 -12.25 -6.29 -5.82
C PHE A 131 -11.61 -5.08 -6.48
N ASN A 132 -12.41 -4.25 -7.12
CA ASN A 132 -11.98 -2.93 -7.58
C ASN A 132 -13.16 -1.96 -7.60
N THR A 133 -12.88 -0.67 -7.46
CA THR A 133 -13.87 0.40 -7.55
C THR A 133 -13.20 1.73 -7.88
N GLU A 134 -13.90 2.59 -8.61
CA GLU A 134 -13.49 3.98 -8.82
C GLU A 134 -13.91 4.90 -7.66
N ASP A 135 -14.76 4.42 -6.75
CA ASP A 135 -15.20 5.14 -5.56
C ASP A 135 -15.34 4.21 -4.34
N LEU A 136 -14.28 4.12 -3.55
CA LEU A 136 -14.25 3.31 -2.32
C LEU A 136 -15.35 3.71 -1.33
N TYR A 137 -15.67 5.01 -1.27
CA TYR A 137 -16.60 5.57 -0.28
C TYR A 137 -18.07 5.29 -0.60
N SER A 138 -18.37 4.88 -1.84
CA SER A 138 -19.70 4.42 -2.24
C SER A 138 -19.91 2.91 -2.04
N THR A 139 -18.94 2.19 -1.48
CA THR A 139 -18.98 0.73 -1.32
C THR A 139 -18.96 0.29 0.14
N GLU A 140 -19.38 -0.94 0.43
CA GLU A 140 -19.30 -1.53 1.77
C GLU A 140 -17.86 -1.74 2.27
N LYS A 141 -16.87 -1.76 1.36
CA LYS A 141 -15.45 -1.84 1.72
C LYS A 141 -14.97 -0.68 2.60
N ILE A 142 -15.72 0.43 2.63
CA ILE A 142 -15.44 1.56 3.52
C ILE A 142 -15.43 1.16 5.00
N ASN A 143 -16.22 0.17 5.40
CA ASN A 143 -16.33 -0.27 6.79
C ASN A 143 -15.02 -0.87 7.32
N ASP A 144 -14.23 -1.48 6.43
CA ASP A 144 -12.92 -2.05 6.76
C ASP A 144 -11.76 -1.10 6.48
N ASN A 145 -12.06 0.04 5.85
CA ASN A 145 -11.04 0.98 5.41
C ASN A 145 -10.33 1.67 6.58
N ILE A 146 -9.00 1.59 6.57
CA ILE A 146 -8.16 2.44 7.41
C ILE A 146 -7.72 3.63 6.57
N GLN A 147 -8.14 4.82 6.97
CA GLN A 147 -7.81 6.05 6.26
C GLN A 147 -6.34 6.43 6.44
N THR A 148 -5.69 6.80 5.34
CA THR A 148 -4.38 7.46 5.36
C THR A 148 -4.52 8.95 5.73
N GLU A 149 -3.42 9.63 6.07
CA GLU A 149 -3.41 11.10 6.24
C GLU A 149 -3.81 11.82 4.95
N PHE A 150 -3.30 11.35 3.81
CA PHE A 150 -3.61 11.91 2.50
C PHE A 150 -5.11 11.82 2.20
N GLU A 151 -5.70 10.64 2.43
CA GLU A 151 -7.12 10.38 2.25
C GLU A 151 -8.00 11.30 3.10
N GLN A 152 -7.67 11.48 4.39
CA GLN A 152 -8.37 12.40 5.29
C GLN A 152 -8.32 13.86 4.79
N MET A 153 -7.14 14.30 4.35
CA MET A 153 -6.95 15.64 3.82
C MET A 153 -7.71 15.85 2.51
N PHE A 154 -7.69 14.86 1.62
CA PHE A 154 -8.33 14.92 0.31
C PHE A 154 -9.85 14.95 0.40
N LEU A 155 -10.44 14.10 1.22
CA LEU A 155 -11.89 14.07 1.44
C LEU A 155 -12.42 15.37 2.03
N SER A 156 -11.64 16.00 2.93
CA SER A 156 -12.04 17.27 3.54
C SER A 156 -12.00 18.46 2.57
N LYS A 157 -11.11 18.41 1.55
CA LYS A 157 -10.84 19.55 0.68
C LYS A 157 -11.39 19.43 -0.74
N HIS A 158 -11.41 18.24 -1.32
CA HIS A 158 -11.54 18.10 -2.78
C HIS A 158 -12.72 17.23 -3.25
N LYS A 159 -13.47 16.55 -2.40
CA LYS A 159 -14.58 15.65 -2.77
C LYS A 159 -14.25 14.69 -3.94
N MET A 160 -13.00 14.22 -4.02
CA MET A 160 -12.56 13.32 -5.07
C MET A 160 -12.79 11.88 -4.66
N ASN A 161 -13.23 11.06 -5.62
CA ASN A 161 -13.41 9.63 -5.40
C ASN A 161 -12.05 8.93 -5.22
N ILE A 162 -11.96 8.06 -4.23
CA ILE A 162 -10.78 7.23 -3.99
C ILE A 162 -10.95 5.91 -4.70
N LYS A 163 -10.06 5.63 -5.65
CA LYS A 163 -10.01 4.36 -6.39
C LYS A 163 -9.30 3.33 -5.52
N TYR A 164 -9.78 2.10 -5.58
CA TYR A 164 -9.26 1.00 -4.79
C TYR A 164 -9.21 -0.30 -5.59
N ILE A 165 -8.15 -1.05 -5.40
CA ILE A 165 -7.97 -2.38 -6.01
C ILE A 165 -7.45 -3.35 -4.92
N GLU A 166 -7.97 -4.57 -4.95
CA GLU A 166 -7.52 -5.69 -4.12
C GLU A 166 -7.24 -6.89 -5.01
N PHE A 167 -6.01 -7.40 -4.96
CA PHE A 167 -5.60 -8.65 -5.60
C PHE A 167 -5.24 -9.69 -4.54
N GLU A 168 -5.30 -10.96 -4.94
CA GLU A 168 -4.80 -12.10 -4.19
C GLU A 168 -3.82 -12.89 -5.04
N LYS A 169 -2.67 -13.25 -4.47
CA LYS A 169 -1.74 -14.19 -5.09
C LYS A 169 -2.33 -15.61 -5.03
N LYS A 170 -2.35 -16.32 -6.15
CA LYS A 170 -2.82 -17.70 -6.27
C LYS A 170 -1.89 -18.70 -5.57
#